data_8e2a18a0e4a4e20d1227f08601ea2ef9
#
_entry.id   8e2a18a0e4a4e20d1227f08601ea2ef9
#
_cell.length_a   1.000
_cell.length_b   1.000
_cell.length_c   1.000
_cell.angle_alpha   90.00
_cell.angle_beta   90.00
_cell.angle_gamma   90.00
#
_symmetry.space_group_name_H-M   'P 1'
#
loop_
_entity.id
_entity.type
_entity.pdbx_description
1 polymer ?
#
loop_
_entity_poly.entity_id
_entity_poly.type
_entity_poly.pdbx_seq_one_letter_code
_entity_poly.pdbx_strand_id
1 'polypeptide(L)'
;MENTRTKKIGEVKMTAIEELKKLPSREKNPYIKEWKADGRKVVGFTCHYAPKEIINAAGIFPYRLEARGTKETGLADVYYHRFNCTYSRCVLQEGLSGGYDFLDGLCFLNGCEQIRRMYEVWKEHVPTTDYQYMITVPHSIYDEGFEWYKEEIFRFKEDLINNFATRLTSGDLQASIDVYNESKRLLKELYELRKSDNPPISGAEAMKLIFAADIMPRDTYNALLKEALKEIRSRDGIKDYKARIMVGGSPLDDTQLIEIIESLGGIVVTDTLCGGSRNFQEFVEVEKDGDPLEAIARCYYYSNPCPRMLNQFDSRCEYTEKMAREANVDGIILTKIVFCDNHAVECTMIADELEPKGIPVLNLEREHMLTDVGRVRTRIEAFIERISRR
;
A
#
# COMPACT_ATOMS: atom_id res chain seq x y z
N MET A 1 -28.18 25.32 -48.73
CA MET A 1 -28.22 24.28 -47.70
C MET A 1 -26.81 23.88 -47.35
N GLU A 2 -26.22 24.60 -46.42
CA GLU A 2 -24.83 24.42 -46.00
C GLU A 2 -24.78 23.29 -44.95
N ASN A 3 -23.90 22.34 -45.24
CA ASN A 3 -23.71 21.13 -44.44
C ASN A 3 -22.57 21.40 -43.45
N THR A 4 -22.88 21.92 -42.27
CA THR A 4 -21.92 22.15 -41.19
C THR A 4 -21.50 20.82 -40.59
N ARG A 5 -20.40 20.25 -41.08
CA ARG A 5 -19.66 19.15 -40.42
C ARG A 5 -18.97 19.73 -39.19
N THR A 6 -19.55 19.54 -38.03
CA THR A 6 -18.86 19.70 -36.73
C THR A 6 -17.71 18.71 -36.67
N LYS A 7 -16.48 19.20 -36.80
CA LYS A 7 -15.27 18.44 -36.48
C LYS A 7 -15.32 18.11 -35.01
N LYS A 8 -15.47 16.83 -34.67
CA LYS A 8 -15.13 16.31 -33.35
C LYS A 8 -13.67 16.66 -33.11
N ILE A 9 -13.43 17.57 -32.16
CA ILE A 9 -12.09 17.82 -31.60
C ILE A 9 -11.64 16.47 -31.04
N GLY A 10 -10.51 15.93 -31.56
CA GLY A 10 -9.99 14.64 -31.15
C GLY A 10 -9.74 14.66 -29.65
N GLU A 11 -10.38 13.75 -28.92
CA GLU A 11 -10.01 13.45 -27.54
C GLU A 11 -8.52 13.06 -27.53
N VAL A 12 -7.70 13.89 -26.91
CA VAL A 12 -6.30 13.54 -26.64
C VAL A 12 -6.32 12.29 -25.78
N LYS A 13 -5.93 11.16 -26.35
CA LYS A 13 -5.89 9.89 -25.64
C LYS A 13 -4.85 10.04 -24.53
N MET A 14 -5.32 9.96 -23.28
CA MET A 14 -4.51 10.07 -22.09
C MET A 14 -3.44 8.98 -22.06
N THR A 15 -2.23 9.30 -21.58
CA THR A 15 -1.17 8.31 -21.46
C THR A 15 -1.43 7.35 -20.31
N ALA A 16 -0.77 6.18 -20.32
CA ALA A 16 -0.90 5.20 -19.24
C ALA A 16 -0.44 5.77 -17.88
N ILE A 17 0.60 6.59 -17.89
CA ILE A 17 1.07 7.29 -16.68
C ILE A 17 0.02 8.27 -16.16
N GLU A 18 -0.58 9.06 -17.02
CA GLU A 18 -1.63 10.01 -16.62
C GLU A 18 -2.84 9.29 -16.06
N GLU A 19 -3.21 8.13 -16.59
CA GLU A 19 -4.30 7.31 -16.08
C GLU A 19 -3.99 6.77 -14.67
N LEU A 20 -2.83 6.15 -14.49
CA LEU A 20 -2.39 5.62 -13.20
C LEU A 20 -2.24 6.71 -12.12
N LYS A 21 -1.83 7.91 -12.51
CA LYS A 21 -1.64 9.04 -11.59
C LYS A 21 -2.92 9.70 -11.11
N LYS A 22 -4.04 9.48 -11.76
CA LYS A 22 -5.31 10.11 -11.39
C LYS A 22 -5.75 9.80 -9.97
N LEU A 23 -5.55 8.56 -9.51
CA LEU A 23 -5.98 8.08 -8.20
C LEU A 23 -7.37 8.63 -7.83
N PRO A 24 -8.43 8.24 -8.55
CA PRO A 24 -9.76 8.77 -8.31
C PRO A 24 -10.15 8.61 -6.84
N SER A 25 -10.97 9.54 -6.34
CA SER A 25 -11.56 9.35 -5.00
C SER A 25 -12.40 8.07 -5.00
N ARG A 26 -12.47 7.39 -3.87
CA ARG A 26 -13.13 6.10 -3.70
C ARG A 26 -14.58 6.09 -4.24
N GLU A 27 -15.34 7.13 -3.95
CA GLU A 27 -16.74 7.31 -4.39
C GLU A 27 -16.88 7.50 -5.92
N LYS A 28 -15.86 8.03 -6.57
CA LYS A 28 -15.86 8.35 -8.01
C LYS A 28 -14.95 7.44 -8.82
N ASN A 29 -14.53 6.30 -8.23
CA ASN A 29 -13.66 5.36 -8.90
C ASN A 29 -14.37 4.69 -10.09
N PRO A 30 -13.97 4.96 -11.34
CA PRO A 30 -14.65 4.44 -12.52
C PRO A 30 -14.53 2.92 -12.61
N TYR A 31 -13.42 2.34 -12.14
CA TYR A 31 -13.20 0.89 -12.17
C TYR A 31 -14.15 0.14 -11.24
N ILE A 32 -14.45 0.71 -10.06
CA ILE A 32 -15.46 0.16 -9.14
C ILE A 32 -16.83 0.24 -9.78
N LYS A 33 -17.17 1.39 -10.37
CA LYS A 33 -18.48 1.60 -11.00
C LYS A 33 -18.70 0.61 -12.15
N GLU A 34 -17.71 0.41 -13.00
CA GLU A 34 -17.75 -0.55 -14.10
C GLU A 34 -17.86 -1.99 -13.58
N TRP A 35 -17.02 -2.35 -12.60
CA TRP A 35 -17.02 -3.67 -11.98
C TRP A 35 -18.39 -4.04 -11.38
N LYS A 36 -19.01 -3.10 -10.66
CA LYS A 36 -20.33 -3.31 -10.07
C LYS A 36 -21.46 -3.30 -11.11
N ALA A 37 -21.32 -2.59 -12.22
CA ALA A 37 -22.29 -2.63 -13.32
C ALA A 37 -22.41 -4.03 -13.95
N ASP A 38 -21.34 -4.82 -13.90
CA ASP A 38 -21.32 -6.24 -14.32
C ASP A 38 -21.90 -7.17 -13.23
N GLY A 39 -22.44 -6.67 -12.14
CA GLY A 39 -22.99 -7.44 -11.02
C GLY A 39 -21.92 -8.08 -10.11
N ARG A 40 -20.66 -7.75 -10.33
CA ARG A 40 -19.52 -8.32 -9.56
C ARG A 40 -19.37 -7.62 -8.21
N LYS A 41 -18.72 -8.31 -7.26
CA LYS A 41 -18.57 -7.91 -5.87
C LYS A 41 -17.22 -7.22 -5.60
N VAL A 42 -17.21 -6.37 -4.56
CA VAL A 42 -16.02 -5.66 -4.08
C VAL A 42 -15.85 -5.94 -2.59
N VAL A 43 -14.70 -6.50 -2.20
CA VAL A 43 -14.36 -6.72 -0.78
C VAL A 43 -13.19 -5.83 -0.41
N GLY A 44 -13.40 -5.00 0.63
CA GLY A 44 -12.37 -4.16 1.19
C GLY A 44 -11.35 -4.94 2.03
N PHE A 45 -10.13 -4.43 2.15
CA PHE A 45 -9.14 -4.96 3.10
C PHE A 45 -8.31 -3.85 3.73
N THR A 46 -7.81 -4.09 4.96
CA THR A 46 -7.13 -3.06 5.76
C THR A 46 -5.60 -3.14 5.72
N CYS A 47 -5.03 -4.28 5.36
CA CYS A 47 -3.59 -4.52 5.51
C CYS A 47 -3.05 -5.37 4.36
N HIS A 48 -1.77 -5.22 4.04
CA HIS A 48 -1.10 -6.00 2.99
C HIS A 48 -0.98 -7.51 3.30
N TYR A 49 -1.22 -7.94 4.54
CA TYR A 49 -1.38 -9.37 4.89
C TYR A 49 -2.70 -9.97 4.38
N ALA A 50 -3.61 -9.19 3.81
CA ALA A 50 -4.79 -9.73 3.17
C ALA A 50 -4.41 -10.53 1.92
N PRO A 51 -4.81 -11.81 1.81
CA PRO A 51 -4.49 -12.66 0.67
C PRO A 51 -5.36 -12.27 -0.54
N LYS A 52 -4.95 -11.21 -1.22
CA LYS A 52 -5.68 -10.60 -2.35
C LYS A 52 -5.92 -11.58 -3.49
N GLU A 53 -5.00 -12.52 -3.66
CA GLU A 53 -5.08 -13.58 -4.64
C GLU A 53 -6.32 -14.46 -4.42
N ILE A 54 -6.70 -14.73 -3.16
CA ILE A 54 -7.90 -15.55 -2.84
C ILE A 54 -9.17 -14.76 -3.17
N ILE A 55 -9.24 -13.48 -2.78
CA ILE A 55 -10.39 -12.62 -3.06
C ILE A 55 -10.58 -12.48 -4.57
N ASN A 56 -9.49 -12.24 -5.30
CA ASN A 56 -9.51 -12.11 -6.75
C ASN A 56 -9.89 -13.42 -7.46
N ALA A 57 -9.35 -14.56 -7.01
CA ALA A 57 -9.68 -15.89 -7.56
C ALA A 57 -11.18 -16.24 -7.39
N ALA A 58 -11.84 -15.70 -6.38
CA ALA A 58 -13.28 -15.82 -6.19
C ALA A 58 -14.10 -14.90 -7.12
N GLY A 59 -13.47 -14.18 -8.05
CA GLY A 59 -14.12 -13.23 -8.96
C GLY A 59 -14.51 -11.91 -8.28
N ILE A 60 -13.98 -11.62 -7.10
CA ILE A 60 -14.26 -10.45 -6.29
C ILE A 60 -13.11 -9.45 -6.43
N PHE A 61 -13.42 -8.14 -6.48
CA PHE A 61 -12.38 -7.12 -6.52
C PHE A 61 -11.89 -6.81 -5.10
N PRO A 62 -10.61 -7.09 -4.77
CA PRO A 62 -10.01 -6.69 -3.50
C PRO A 62 -9.63 -5.21 -3.54
N TYR A 63 -10.31 -4.38 -2.74
CA TYR A 63 -10.08 -2.95 -2.64
C TYR A 63 -9.40 -2.59 -1.32
N ARG A 64 -8.27 -1.91 -1.36
CA ARG A 64 -7.59 -1.48 -0.14
C ARG A 64 -8.28 -0.28 0.47
N LEU A 65 -8.61 -0.35 1.77
CA LEU A 65 -9.09 0.80 2.51
C LEU A 65 -7.94 1.81 2.67
N GLU A 66 -8.25 3.07 2.38
CA GLU A 66 -7.31 4.19 2.41
C GLU A 66 -7.92 5.38 3.16
N ALA A 67 -7.08 6.18 3.77
CA ALA A 67 -7.48 7.41 4.45
C ALA A 67 -7.26 8.67 3.56
N ARG A 68 -6.84 8.47 2.32
CA ARG A 68 -6.51 9.54 1.37
C ARG A 68 -7.71 10.47 1.13
N GLY A 69 -7.47 11.77 1.26
CA GLY A 69 -8.49 12.79 1.03
C GLY A 69 -9.39 13.09 2.24
N THR A 70 -9.29 12.33 3.33
CA THR A 70 -10.00 12.61 4.59
C THR A 70 -9.50 13.93 5.19
N LYS A 71 -10.41 14.79 5.59
CA LYS A 71 -10.08 16.13 6.11
C LYS A 71 -10.35 16.30 7.60
N GLU A 72 -11.14 15.42 8.20
CA GLU A 72 -11.56 15.46 9.59
C GLU A 72 -11.82 14.05 10.12
N THR A 73 -11.95 13.91 11.44
CA THR A 73 -12.25 12.64 12.10
C THR A 73 -13.42 12.74 13.08
N GLY A 74 -14.25 13.78 12.95
CA GLY A 74 -15.29 14.09 13.93
C GLY A 74 -16.31 12.99 14.17
N LEU A 75 -16.75 12.27 13.12
CA LEU A 75 -17.65 11.12 13.26
C LEU A 75 -16.93 9.93 13.91
N ALA A 76 -15.72 9.65 13.49
CA ALA A 76 -14.93 8.57 14.08
C ALA A 76 -14.64 8.82 15.56
N ASP A 77 -14.34 10.06 15.95
CA ASP A 77 -14.00 10.44 17.32
C ASP A 77 -15.15 10.26 18.33
N VAL A 78 -16.39 10.08 17.85
CA VAL A 78 -17.55 9.76 18.69
C VAL A 78 -17.46 8.34 19.26
N TYR A 79 -16.98 7.39 18.45
CA TYR A 79 -16.96 5.97 18.80
C TYR A 79 -15.56 5.42 19.03
N TYR A 80 -14.54 6.13 18.55
CA TYR A 80 -13.17 5.65 18.48
C TYR A 80 -12.21 6.72 19.04
N HIS A 81 -11.70 6.47 20.23
CA HIS A 81 -10.98 7.46 21.04
C HIS A 81 -9.79 8.08 20.27
N ARG A 82 -9.60 9.39 20.48
CA ARG A 82 -8.55 10.19 19.81
C ARG A 82 -7.11 9.73 20.07
N PHE A 83 -6.84 8.86 21.03
CA PHE A 83 -5.55 8.21 21.26
C PHE A 83 -5.30 7.03 20.32
N ASN A 84 -6.21 6.75 19.40
CA ASN A 84 -5.95 5.87 18.27
C ASN A 84 -5.25 6.66 17.15
N CYS A 85 -4.41 5.98 16.36
CA CYS A 85 -3.64 6.64 15.31
C CYS A 85 -4.56 7.30 14.27
N THR A 86 -4.17 8.47 13.77
CA THR A 86 -5.01 9.26 12.84
C THR A 86 -5.33 8.50 11.56
N TYR A 87 -4.46 7.59 11.09
CA TYR A 87 -4.76 6.76 9.92
C TYR A 87 -6.03 5.91 10.12
N SER A 88 -6.11 5.15 11.22
CA SER A 88 -7.28 4.31 11.51
C SER A 88 -8.53 5.16 11.77
N ARG A 89 -8.39 6.32 12.41
CA ARG A 89 -9.50 7.28 12.61
C ARG A 89 -10.02 7.83 11.29
N CYS A 90 -9.14 8.17 10.35
CA CYS A 90 -9.53 8.63 9.01
C CYS A 90 -10.22 7.52 8.20
N VAL A 91 -9.71 6.28 8.23
CA VAL A 91 -10.37 5.15 7.56
C VAL A 91 -11.78 4.92 8.12
N LEU A 92 -11.93 4.95 9.45
CA LEU A 92 -13.25 4.82 10.10
C LEU A 92 -14.18 5.99 9.78
N GLN A 93 -13.66 7.23 9.75
CA GLN A 93 -14.40 8.42 9.36
C GLN A 93 -15.07 8.23 7.99
N GLU A 94 -14.30 7.73 7.02
CA GLU A 94 -14.81 7.47 5.67
C GLU A 94 -15.86 6.35 5.65
N GLY A 95 -15.69 5.31 6.48
CA GLY A 95 -16.72 4.28 6.65
C GLY A 95 -18.04 4.83 7.19
N LEU A 96 -17.96 5.64 8.25
CA LEU A 96 -19.13 6.25 8.88
C LEU A 96 -19.82 7.31 8.00
N SER A 97 -19.08 7.97 7.11
CA SER A 97 -19.61 8.98 6.18
C SER A 97 -20.12 8.43 4.85
N GLY A 98 -20.10 7.11 4.66
CA GLY A 98 -20.57 6.46 3.43
C GLY A 98 -19.56 6.39 2.31
N GLY A 99 -18.31 6.80 2.55
CA GLY A 99 -17.23 6.75 1.54
C GLY A 99 -16.90 5.35 1.04
N TYR A 100 -17.38 4.30 1.74
CA TYR A 100 -17.18 2.89 1.40
C TYR A 100 -18.51 2.14 1.12
N ASP A 101 -19.61 2.83 0.83
CA ASP A 101 -20.93 2.22 0.55
C ASP A 101 -20.94 1.30 -0.69
N PHE A 102 -19.89 1.36 -1.51
CA PHE A 102 -19.72 0.48 -2.66
C PHE A 102 -19.22 -0.92 -2.29
N LEU A 103 -18.70 -1.14 -1.08
CA LEU A 103 -18.20 -2.43 -0.64
C LEU A 103 -19.35 -3.42 -0.38
N ASP A 104 -19.18 -4.64 -0.84
CA ASP A 104 -20.09 -5.75 -0.53
C ASP A 104 -19.59 -6.53 0.70
N GLY A 105 -18.38 -6.27 1.18
CA GLY A 105 -17.80 -6.89 2.35
C GLY A 105 -16.45 -6.29 2.73
N LEU A 106 -15.93 -6.67 3.90
CA LEU A 106 -14.68 -6.15 4.42
C LEU A 106 -13.87 -7.24 5.14
N CYS A 107 -12.63 -7.39 4.73
CA CYS A 107 -11.64 -8.25 5.37
C CYS A 107 -10.72 -7.40 6.25
N PHE A 108 -10.89 -7.52 7.55
CA PHE A 108 -9.96 -6.95 8.53
C PHE A 108 -8.81 -7.90 8.82
N LEU A 109 -7.71 -7.34 9.28
CA LEU A 109 -6.59 -8.12 9.80
C LEU A 109 -6.24 -7.63 11.19
N ASN A 110 -5.92 -8.54 12.10
CA ASN A 110 -5.47 -8.19 13.44
C ASN A 110 -4.04 -7.62 13.42
N GLY A 111 -3.79 -6.64 12.53
CA GLY A 111 -2.47 -6.06 12.31
C GLY A 111 -1.92 -5.28 13.50
N CYS A 112 -2.78 -4.59 14.24
CA CYS A 112 -2.46 -3.87 15.47
C CYS A 112 -3.75 -3.67 16.27
N GLU A 113 -3.63 -3.21 17.52
CA GLU A 113 -4.79 -2.94 18.38
C GLU A 113 -5.72 -1.89 17.77
N GLN A 114 -5.17 -0.89 17.08
CA GLN A 114 -5.95 0.15 16.39
C GLN A 114 -6.92 -0.46 15.36
N ILE A 115 -6.45 -1.35 14.52
CA ILE A 115 -7.30 -2.01 13.49
C ILE A 115 -8.32 -2.95 14.14
N ARG A 116 -7.96 -3.66 15.22
CA ARG A 116 -8.90 -4.52 15.96
C ARG A 116 -10.06 -3.73 16.54
N ARG A 117 -9.78 -2.59 17.19
CA ARG A 117 -10.81 -1.70 17.71
C ARG A 117 -11.65 -1.07 16.61
N MET A 118 -11.02 -0.70 15.50
CA MET A 118 -11.74 -0.20 14.33
C MET A 118 -12.74 -1.25 13.79
N TYR A 119 -12.36 -2.54 13.76
CA TYR A 119 -13.28 -3.62 13.38
C TYR A 119 -14.53 -3.68 14.26
N GLU A 120 -14.36 -3.60 15.58
CA GLU A 120 -15.48 -3.63 16.53
C GLU A 120 -16.44 -2.46 16.31
N VAL A 121 -15.89 -1.25 16.17
CA VAL A 121 -16.68 -0.04 15.88
C VAL A 121 -17.33 -0.11 14.50
N TRP A 122 -16.63 -0.61 13.50
CA TRP A 122 -17.16 -0.76 12.13
C TRP A 122 -18.35 -1.70 12.11
N LYS A 123 -18.23 -2.85 12.77
CA LYS A 123 -19.29 -3.85 12.85
C LYS A 123 -20.59 -3.33 13.47
N GLU A 124 -20.47 -2.43 14.45
CA GLU A 124 -21.61 -1.88 15.17
C GLU A 124 -22.22 -0.64 14.50
N HIS A 125 -21.39 0.19 13.85
CA HIS A 125 -21.80 1.54 13.46
C HIS A 125 -21.70 1.84 11.96
N VAL A 126 -21.09 0.99 11.14
CA VAL A 126 -21.03 1.17 9.69
C VAL A 126 -21.98 0.20 9.00
N PRO A 127 -23.18 0.67 8.57
CA PRO A 127 -24.30 -0.21 8.21
C PRO A 127 -24.18 -0.89 6.83
N THR A 128 -23.16 -0.58 6.05
CA THR A 128 -23.13 -0.88 4.61
C THR A 128 -22.39 -2.14 4.22
N THR A 129 -21.78 -2.86 5.18
CA THR A 129 -21.03 -4.08 4.90
C THR A 129 -21.57 -5.24 5.75
N ASP A 130 -22.47 -6.05 5.19
CA ASP A 130 -23.02 -7.23 5.87
C ASP A 130 -21.97 -8.31 6.10
N TYR A 131 -21.04 -8.48 5.15
CA TYR A 131 -19.93 -9.41 5.29
C TYR A 131 -18.71 -8.74 5.92
N GLN A 132 -18.29 -9.25 7.07
CA GLN A 132 -17.06 -8.82 7.74
C GLN A 132 -16.31 -10.02 8.30
N TYR A 133 -15.06 -10.20 7.88
CA TYR A 133 -14.19 -11.25 8.35
C TYR A 133 -12.90 -10.68 8.96
N MET A 134 -12.49 -11.18 10.13
CA MET A 134 -11.22 -10.82 10.75
C MET A 134 -10.21 -11.95 10.53
N ILE A 135 -9.29 -11.78 9.60
CA ILE A 135 -8.15 -12.70 9.46
C ILE A 135 -7.20 -12.49 10.62
N THR A 136 -6.94 -13.53 11.37
CA THR A 136 -5.97 -13.51 12.45
C THR A 136 -4.62 -14.03 11.96
N VAL A 137 -3.59 -13.21 12.12
CA VAL A 137 -2.21 -13.55 11.76
C VAL A 137 -1.39 -13.62 13.04
N PRO A 138 -0.59 -14.66 13.30
CA PRO A 138 0.30 -14.73 14.46
C PRO A 138 1.24 -13.52 14.53
N HIS A 139 1.64 -13.12 15.74
CA HIS A 139 2.55 -11.98 15.94
C HIS A 139 4.04 -12.36 15.93
N SER A 140 4.35 -13.63 15.71
CA SER A 140 5.71 -14.16 15.64
C SER A 140 5.77 -15.26 14.60
N ILE A 141 6.93 -15.45 13.96
CA ILE A 141 7.18 -16.51 12.98
C ILE A 141 7.76 -17.73 13.69
N TYR A 142 7.07 -18.86 13.59
CA TYR A 142 7.45 -20.18 14.07
C TYR A 142 6.58 -21.26 13.38
N ASP A 143 7.04 -22.50 13.35
CA ASP A 143 6.43 -23.55 12.52
C ASP A 143 4.97 -23.86 12.88
N GLU A 144 4.64 -23.99 14.14
CA GLU A 144 3.25 -24.23 14.60
C GLU A 144 2.35 -23.02 14.29
N GLY A 145 2.91 -21.83 14.29
CA GLY A 145 2.22 -20.60 13.89
C GLY A 145 1.87 -20.60 12.41
N PHE A 146 2.73 -21.16 11.55
CA PHE A 146 2.44 -21.33 10.15
C PHE A 146 1.28 -22.31 9.92
N GLU A 147 1.30 -23.47 10.55
CA GLU A 147 0.20 -24.45 10.42
C GLU A 147 -1.13 -23.83 10.87
N TRP A 148 -1.13 -23.11 11.98
CA TRP A 148 -2.31 -22.40 12.45
C TRP A 148 -2.78 -21.32 11.45
N TYR A 149 -1.86 -20.54 10.89
CA TYR A 149 -2.18 -19.51 9.89
C TYR A 149 -2.69 -20.12 8.57
N LYS A 150 -2.14 -21.25 8.15
CA LYS A 150 -2.62 -22.00 6.98
C LYS A 150 -4.08 -22.41 7.14
N GLU A 151 -4.46 -22.91 8.33
CA GLU A 151 -5.87 -23.23 8.64
C GLU A 151 -6.74 -21.97 8.65
N GLU A 152 -6.25 -20.85 9.14
CA GLU A 152 -6.99 -19.58 9.13
C GLU A 152 -7.25 -19.10 7.69
N ILE A 153 -6.28 -19.20 6.81
CA ILE A 153 -6.43 -18.88 5.38
C ILE A 153 -7.42 -19.83 4.69
N PHE A 154 -7.41 -21.12 5.06
CA PHE A 154 -8.40 -22.06 4.57
C PHE A 154 -9.82 -21.67 5.02
N ARG A 155 -9.99 -21.34 6.32
CA ARG A 155 -11.30 -20.90 6.86
C ARG A 155 -11.78 -19.62 6.17
N PHE A 156 -10.89 -18.65 5.98
CA PHE A 156 -11.21 -17.42 5.25
C PHE A 156 -11.69 -17.70 3.84
N LYS A 157 -11.01 -18.58 3.11
CA LYS A 157 -11.43 -19.01 1.75
C LYS A 157 -12.82 -19.62 1.76
N GLU A 158 -13.08 -20.59 2.65
CA GLU A 158 -14.38 -21.26 2.74
C GLU A 158 -15.51 -20.28 3.13
N ASP A 159 -15.25 -19.40 4.08
CA ASP A 159 -16.21 -18.39 4.52
C ASP A 159 -16.55 -17.40 3.38
N LEU A 160 -15.53 -16.94 2.64
CA LEU A 160 -15.70 -16.07 1.48
C LEU A 160 -16.57 -16.74 0.39
N ILE A 161 -16.28 -18.00 0.05
CA ILE A 161 -17.03 -18.76 -0.95
C ILE A 161 -18.50 -18.93 -0.53
N ASN A 162 -18.73 -19.30 0.72
CA ASN A 162 -20.07 -19.54 1.23
C ASN A 162 -20.91 -18.25 1.26
N ASN A 163 -20.31 -17.14 1.74
CA ASN A 163 -21.01 -15.87 1.85
C ASN A 163 -21.37 -15.25 0.50
N PHE A 164 -20.45 -15.30 -0.46
CA PHE A 164 -20.69 -14.74 -1.81
C PHE A 164 -21.24 -15.74 -2.83
N ALA A 165 -21.51 -16.98 -2.41
CA ALA A 165 -21.99 -18.07 -3.26
C ALA A 165 -21.14 -18.24 -4.53
N THR A 166 -19.81 -18.11 -4.41
CA THR A 166 -18.86 -18.24 -5.50
C THR A 166 -18.25 -19.63 -5.53
N ARG A 167 -17.54 -19.96 -6.61
CA ARG A 167 -16.73 -21.17 -6.72
C ARG A 167 -15.28 -20.76 -6.87
N LEU A 168 -14.39 -21.52 -6.24
CA LEU A 168 -12.96 -21.28 -6.31
C LEU A 168 -12.24 -22.63 -6.43
N THR A 169 -11.53 -22.79 -7.55
CA THR A 169 -10.72 -23.99 -7.82
C THR A 169 -9.23 -23.66 -7.64
N SER A 170 -8.39 -24.71 -7.57
CA SER A 170 -6.93 -24.52 -7.59
C SER A 170 -6.46 -23.82 -8.86
N GLY A 171 -7.14 -24.03 -10.00
CA GLY A 171 -6.85 -23.34 -11.25
C GLY A 171 -7.14 -21.83 -11.18
N ASP A 172 -8.23 -21.42 -10.51
CA ASP A 172 -8.56 -20.00 -10.29
C ASP A 172 -7.53 -19.34 -9.38
N LEU A 173 -7.09 -20.04 -8.31
CA LEU A 173 -6.01 -19.57 -7.45
C LEU A 173 -4.71 -19.39 -8.22
N GLN A 174 -4.31 -20.36 -9.05
CA GLN A 174 -3.11 -20.26 -9.85
C GLN A 174 -3.17 -19.08 -10.82
N ALA A 175 -4.28 -18.91 -11.53
CA ALA A 175 -4.46 -17.77 -12.43
C ALA A 175 -4.36 -16.43 -11.70
N SER A 176 -4.95 -16.33 -10.51
CA SER A 176 -4.82 -15.12 -9.67
C SER A 176 -3.39 -14.89 -9.19
N ILE A 177 -2.69 -15.94 -8.73
CA ILE A 177 -1.26 -15.88 -8.37
C ILE A 177 -0.44 -15.32 -9.54
N ASP A 178 -0.65 -15.82 -10.75
CA ASP A 178 0.09 -15.39 -11.94
C ASP A 178 -0.11 -13.90 -12.23
N VAL A 179 -1.35 -13.42 -12.13
CA VAL A 179 -1.69 -11.99 -12.33
C VAL A 179 -1.04 -11.10 -11.26
N TYR A 180 -1.05 -11.51 -9.99
CA TYR A 180 -0.41 -10.75 -8.90
C TYR A 180 1.12 -10.83 -8.97
N ASN A 181 1.69 -11.96 -9.32
CA ASN A 181 3.13 -12.09 -9.55
C ASN A 181 3.60 -11.22 -10.73
N GLU A 182 2.78 -11.11 -11.79
CA GLU A 182 3.06 -10.15 -12.86
C GLU A 182 3.13 -8.71 -12.35
N SER A 183 2.17 -8.28 -11.50
CA SER A 183 2.22 -6.96 -10.85
C SER A 183 3.50 -6.77 -10.05
N LYS A 184 3.87 -7.78 -9.26
CA LYS A 184 5.10 -7.74 -8.43
C LYS A 184 6.35 -7.57 -9.30
N ARG A 185 6.42 -8.26 -10.45
CA ARG A 185 7.53 -8.14 -11.41
C ARG A 185 7.62 -6.74 -12.00
N LEU A 186 6.49 -6.19 -12.47
CA LEU A 186 6.43 -4.85 -13.04
C LEU A 186 6.78 -3.76 -12.01
N LEU A 187 6.34 -3.92 -10.77
CA LEU A 187 6.69 -3.01 -9.68
C LEU A 187 8.18 -3.08 -9.32
N LYS A 188 8.77 -4.28 -9.26
CA LYS A 188 10.22 -4.43 -9.07
C LYS A 188 10.99 -3.71 -10.19
N GLU A 189 10.54 -3.81 -11.43
CA GLU A 189 11.12 -3.10 -12.56
C GLU A 189 11.03 -1.56 -12.39
N LEU A 190 9.91 -1.03 -11.91
CA LEU A 190 9.77 0.38 -11.58
C LEU A 190 10.80 0.82 -10.52
N TYR A 191 11.03 0.00 -9.49
CA TYR A 191 12.02 0.31 -8.46
C TYR A 191 13.45 0.24 -8.99
N GLU A 192 13.76 -0.69 -9.87
CA GLU A 192 15.10 -0.75 -10.52
C GLU A 192 15.39 0.53 -11.32
N LEU A 193 14.41 1.06 -12.05
CA LEU A 193 14.58 2.33 -12.78
C LEU A 193 14.88 3.53 -11.87
N ARG A 194 14.38 3.50 -10.61
CA ARG A 194 14.62 4.56 -9.61
C ARG A 194 16.01 4.49 -8.96
N LYS A 195 16.74 3.36 -9.09
CA LYS A 195 18.10 3.21 -8.57
C LYS A 195 19.14 3.98 -9.39
N SER A 196 18.83 4.35 -10.63
CA SER A 196 19.72 5.16 -11.49
C SER A 196 20.14 6.47 -10.80
N ASP A 197 21.35 6.97 -11.08
CA ASP A 197 21.81 8.28 -10.64
C ASP A 197 20.93 9.42 -11.15
N ASN A 198 20.28 9.22 -12.29
CA ASN A 198 19.29 10.14 -12.82
C ASN A 198 17.94 9.41 -12.95
N PRO A 199 17.16 9.27 -11.89
CA PRO A 199 15.91 8.52 -11.95
C PRO A 199 14.94 9.12 -12.97
N PRO A 200 14.32 8.30 -13.86
CA PRO A 200 13.43 8.81 -14.91
C PRO A 200 12.03 9.19 -14.40
N ILE A 201 11.80 9.02 -13.12
CA ILE A 201 10.52 9.29 -12.46
C ILE A 201 10.76 9.78 -11.03
N SER A 202 9.99 10.77 -10.57
CA SER A 202 10.05 11.23 -9.18
C SER A 202 9.43 10.21 -8.21
N GLY A 203 9.78 10.32 -6.94
CA GLY A 203 9.20 9.46 -5.90
C GLY A 203 7.70 9.65 -5.77
N ALA A 204 7.22 10.90 -5.82
CA ALA A 204 5.79 11.21 -5.75
C ALA A 204 5.02 10.64 -6.95
N GLU A 205 5.57 10.73 -8.15
CA GLU A 205 4.96 10.14 -9.34
C GLU A 205 4.95 8.60 -9.26
N ALA A 206 6.07 7.98 -8.86
CA ALA A 206 6.17 6.52 -8.70
C ALA A 206 5.18 5.98 -7.66
N MET A 207 5.02 6.67 -6.52
CA MET A 207 4.07 6.24 -5.49
C MET A 207 2.61 6.32 -5.96
N LYS A 208 2.24 7.29 -6.81
CA LYS A 208 0.90 7.31 -7.41
C LYS A 208 0.64 6.07 -8.27
N LEU A 209 1.65 5.65 -9.05
CA LEU A 209 1.55 4.41 -9.84
C LEU A 209 1.40 3.18 -8.94
N ILE A 210 2.10 3.14 -7.81
CA ILE A 210 2.06 2.03 -6.86
C ILE A 210 0.69 1.97 -6.17
N PHE A 211 0.16 3.10 -5.70
CA PHE A 211 -1.16 3.16 -5.03
C PHE A 211 -2.30 2.76 -5.97
N ALA A 212 -2.19 3.04 -7.26
CA ALA A 212 -3.16 2.62 -8.26
C ALA A 212 -3.40 1.12 -8.29
N ALA A 213 -2.40 0.32 -7.89
CA ALA A 213 -2.47 -1.14 -7.85
C ALA A 213 -3.60 -1.69 -6.97
N ASP A 214 -3.97 -1.00 -5.91
CA ASP A 214 -4.93 -1.50 -4.92
C ASP A 214 -6.33 -0.86 -5.08
N ILE A 215 -6.54 -0.04 -6.12
CA ILE A 215 -7.82 0.66 -6.39
C ILE A 215 -8.39 0.42 -7.79
N MET A 216 -7.80 -0.46 -8.59
CA MET A 216 -8.29 -0.88 -9.91
C MET A 216 -8.10 -2.39 -10.13
N PRO A 217 -8.86 -3.02 -11.05
CA PRO A 217 -8.69 -4.44 -11.38
C PRO A 217 -7.25 -4.74 -11.80
N ARG A 218 -6.72 -5.85 -11.29
CA ARG A 218 -5.29 -6.16 -11.39
C ARG A 218 -4.79 -6.33 -12.82
N ASP A 219 -5.59 -6.93 -13.71
CA ASP A 219 -5.25 -7.06 -15.12
C ASP A 219 -5.14 -5.70 -15.82
N THR A 220 -6.11 -4.81 -15.55
CA THR A 220 -6.10 -3.43 -16.06
C THR A 220 -4.87 -2.68 -15.57
N TYR A 221 -4.55 -2.81 -14.28
CA TYR A 221 -3.36 -2.21 -13.70
C TYR A 221 -2.08 -2.69 -14.39
N ASN A 222 -1.92 -4.01 -14.57
CA ASN A 222 -0.75 -4.59 -15.20
C ASN A 222 -0.57 -4.10 -16.65
N ALA A 223 -1.66 -4.02 -17.40
CA ALA A 223 -1.63 -3.50 -18.77
C ALA A 223 -1.16 -2.03 -18.80
N LEU A 224 -1.73 -1.18 -17.94
CA LEU A 224 -1.34 0.23 -17.84
C LEU A 224 0.10 0.40 -17.35
N LEU A 225 0.53 -0.38 -16.34
CA LEU A 225 1.89 -0.27 -15.82
C LEU A 225 2.94 -0.71 -16.84
N LYS A 226 2.66 -1.73 -17.66
CA LYS A 226 3.54 -2.12 -18.78
C LYS A 226 3.77 -0.97 -19.76
N GLU A 227 2.72 -0.28 -20.14
CA GLU A 227 2.85 0.87 -21.05
C GLU A 227 3.54 2.06 -20.36
N ALA A 228 3.20 2.33 -19.09
CA ALA A 228 3.85 3.36 -18.30
C ALA A 228 5.38 3.13 -18.17
N LEU A 229 5.80 1.90 -17.95
CA LEU A 229 7.23 1.56 -17.85
C LEU A 229 7.98 1.80 -19.17
N LYS A 230 7.36 1.56 -20.32
CA LYS A 230 7.96 1.91 -21.63
C LYS A 230 8.17 3.42 -21.76
N GLU A 231 7.17 4.20 -21.38
CA GLU A 231 7.24 5.66 -21.38
C GLU A 231 8.30 6.18 -20.40
N ILE A 232 8.34 5.66 -19.18
CA ILE A 232 9.31 6.05 -18.14
C ILE A 232 10.74 5.80 -18.61
N ARG A 233 11.02 4.64 -19.23
CA ARG A 233 12.36 4.34 -19.75
C ARG A 233 12.85 5.30 -20.83
N SER A 234 11.95 5.94 -21.55
CA SER A 234 12.30 6.89 -22.62
C SER A 234 12.53 8.31 -22.12
N ARG A 235 12.31 8.58 -20.83
CA ARG A 235 12.46 9.92 -20.25
C ARG A 235 13.91 10.24 -19.93
N ASP A 236 14.26 11.52 -20.08
CA ASP A 236 15.47 12.05 -19.48
C ASP A 236 15.36 11.96 -17.95
N GLY A 237 16.42 11.48 -17.30
CA GLY A 237 16.43 11.34 -15.85
C GLY A 237 16.48 12.69 -15.12
N ILE A 238 15.98 12.71 -13.89
CA ILE A 238 15.98 13.86 -12.98
C ILE A 238 17.40 14.06 -12.44
N LYS A 239 18.00 15.25 -12.66
CA LYS A 239 19.39 15.59 -12.28
C LYS A 239 19.46 16.62 -11.17
N ASP A 240 18.41 17.41 -11.01
CA ASP A 240 18.39 18.53 -10.06
C ASP A 240 17.81 18.10 -8.72
N TYR A 241 18.66 17.44 -7.92
CA TYR A 241 18.35 17.08 -6.52
C TYR A 241 19.62 17.17 -5.66
N LYS A 242 19.44 17.39 -4.35
CA LYS A 242 20.52 17.53 -3.37
C LYS A 242 20.85 16.22 -2.64
N ALA A 243 19.86 15.36 -2.47
CA ALA A 243 19.99 14.12 -1.70
C ALA A 243 19.01 13.04 -2.18
N ARG A 244 19.47 11.80 -2.16
CA ARG A 244 18.67 10.59 -2.41
C ARG A 244 18.08 10.08 -1.11
N ILE A 245 16.77 9.96 -1.05
CA ILE A 245 16.02 9.68 0.17
C ILE A 245 15.28 8.34 0.06
N MET A 246 15.32 7.58 1.14
CA MET A 246 14.43 6.47 1.40
C MET A 246 13.35 6.87 2.41
N VAL A 247 12.11 6.46 2.21
CA VAL A 247 11.00 6.70 3.15
C VAL A 247 10.53 5.38 3.76
N GLY A 248 10.27 5.38 5.07
CA GLY A 248 9.75 4.20 5.78
C GLY A 248 8.83 4.57 6.93
N GLY A 249 8.34 3.55 7.64
CA GLY A 249 7.54 3.73 8.84
C GLY A 249 6.03 3.52 8.65
N SER A 250 5.23 4.34 9.30
CA SER A 250 3.77 4.24 9.33
C SER A 250 3.12 4.34 7.95
N PRO A 251 1.90 3.82 7.77
CA PRO A 251 1.21 3.82 6.49
C PRO A 251 1.18 5.19 5.82
N LEU A 252 1.38 5.18 4.52
CA LEU A 252 1.27 6.32 3.61
C LEU A 252 0.40 5.87 2.44
N ASP A 253 -0.66 6.61 2.15
CA ASP A 253 -1.61 6.35 1.06
C ASP A 253 -1.87 7.58 0.17
N ASP A 254 -1.12 8.67 0.44
CA ASP A 254 -1.02 9.84 -0.42
C ASP A 254 0.46 10.21 -0.65
N THR A 255 0.70 11.17 -1.52
CA THR A 255 2.06 11.58 -1.90
C THR A 255 2.51 12.90 -1.26
N GLN A 256 1.69 13.53 -0.40
CA GLN A 256 1.96 14.86 0.13
C GLN A 256 3.31 14.96 0.85
N LEU A 257 3.65 13.97 1.68
CA LEU A 257 4.94 13.94 2.36
C LEU A 257 6.11 13.84 1.37
N ILE A 258 5.98 12.99 0.35
CA ILE A 258 7.02 12.80 -0.66
C ILE A 258 7.18 14.07 -1.49
N GLU A 259 6.07 14.72 -1.87
CA GLU A 259 6.08 16.01 -2.58
C GLU A 259 6.77 17.11 -1.74
N ILE A 260 6.59 17.11 -0.42
CA ILE A 260 7.32 18.01 0.48
C ILE A 260 8.82 17.71 0.43
N ILE A 261 9.25 16.45 0.56
CA ILE A 261 10.66 16.06 0.50
C ILE A 261 11.28 16.51 -0.83
N GLU A 262 10.61 16.25 -1.95
CA GLU A 262 11.11 16.57 -3.28
C GLU A 262 11.14 18.10 -3.54
N SER A 263 10.17 18.84 -3.00
CA SER A 263 10.18 20.32 -3.08
C SER A 263 11.33 20.97 -2.31
N LEU A 264 11.98 20.26 -1.39
CA LEU A 264 13.13 20.73 -0.60
C LEU A 264 14.48 20.26 -1.19
N GLY A 265 14.45 19.58 -2.32
CA GLY A 265 15.63 19.09 -3.03
C GLY A 265 16.02 17.65 -2.71
N GLY A 266 15.19 16.89 -1.98
CA GLY A 266 15.32 15.44 -1.94
C GLY A 266 14.79 14.78 -3.21
N ILE A 267 15.23 13.56 -3.52
CA ILE A 267 14.55 12.67 -4.46
C ILE A 267 14.28 11.35 -3.76
N VAL A 268 13.00 10.93 -3.69
CA VAL A 268 12.63 9.68 -3.03
C VAL A 268 12.78 8.53 -4.02
N VAL A 269 13.79 7.70 -3.84
CA VAL A 269 14.19 6.64 -4.77
C VAL A 269 13.75 5.24 -4.33
N THR A 270 13.45 5.05 -3.06
CA THR A 270 13.00 3.77 -2.51
C THR A 270 12.21 3.97 -1.21
N ASP A 271 11.61 2.91 -0.70
CA ASP A 271 10.83 2.93 0.55
C ASP A 271 10.78 1.55 1.22
N THR A 272 10.30 1.51 2.48
CA THR A 272 9.91 0.29 3.21
C THR A 272 8.45 0.34 3.67
N LEU A 273 7.59 1.00 2.92
CA LEU A 273 6.18 1.17 3.26
C LEU A 273 5.37 -0.10 2.97
N CYS A 274 4.34 -0.36 3.78
CA CYS A 274 3.43 -1.48 3.55
C CYS A 274 2.53 -1.30 2.32
N GLY A 275 2.32 -0.06 1.85
CA GLY A 275 1.67 0.27 0.58
C GLY A 275 2.67 0.42 -0.58
N GLY A 276 3.96 0.34 -0.29
CA GLY A 276 5.08 0.44 -1.23
C GLY A 276 5.81 -0.88 -1.41
N SER A 277 7.14 -0.85 -1.25
CA SER A 277 8.03 -1.98 -1.58
C SER A 277 7.67 -3.29 -0.87
N ARG A 278 7.24 -3.26 0.40
CA ARG A 278 6.86 -4.47 1.15
C ARG A 278 5.65 -5.22 0.57
N ASN A 279 4.85 -4.58 -0.29
CA ASN A 279 3.67 -5.20 -0.89
C ASN A 279 3.98 -6.16 -2.07
N PHE A 280 5.20 -6.13 -2.60
CA PHE A 280 5.55 -6.89 -3.81
C PHE A 280 6.93 -7.57 -3.77
N GLN A 281 7.52 -7.75 -2.59
CA GLN A 281 8.86 -8.30 -2.47
C GLN A 281 8.99 -9.74 -2.91
N GLU A 282 8.08 -10.58 -2.41
CA GLU A 282 8.14 -12.01 -2.63
C GLU A 282 7.04 -12.45 -3.59
N PHE A 283 7.41 -13.35 -4.51
CA PHE A 283 6.46 -14.03 -5.37
C PHE A 283 5.76 -15.15 -4.60
N VAL A 284 4.52 -15.41 -4.95
CA VAL A 284 3.86 -16.65 -4.52
C VAL A 284 4.36 -17.75 -5.45
N GLU A 285 5.18 -18.64 -4.94
CA GLU A 285 5.74 -19.76 -5.68
C GLU A 285 4.98 -21.04 -5.33
N VAL A 286 4.35 -21.64 -6.34
CA VAL A 286 3.68 -22.93 -6.20
C VAL A 286 4.62 -24.01 -6.68
N GLU A 287 4.99 -24.93 -5.78
CA GLU A 287 5.81 -26.07 -6.14
C GLU A 287 5.08 -26.97 -7.15
N LYS A 288 5.85 -27.77 -7.90
CA LYS A 288 5.24 -28.74 -8.83
C LYS A 288 4.33 -29.68 -8.05
N ASP A 289 3.07 -29.75 -8.45
CA ASP A 289 2.00 -30.52 -7.78
C ASP A 289 1.66 -30.01 -6.36
N GLY A 290 2.11 -28.80 -5.99
CA GLY A 290 1.82 -28.15 -4.71
C GLY A 290 0.42 -27.52 -4.65
N ASP A 291 -0.03 -27.21 -3.43
CA ASP A 291 -1.31 -26.52 -3.20
C ASP A 291 -1.12 -24.98 -3.33
N PRO A 292 -1.78 -24.33 -4.31
CA PRO A 292 -1.72 -22.86 -4.44
C PRO A 292 -2.17 -22.10 -3.19
N LEU A 293 -3.12 -22.66 -2.40
CA LEU A 293 -3.58 -22.02 -1.18
C LEU A 293 -2.48 -22.03 -0.10
N GLU A 294 -1.77 -23.15 0.05
CA GLU A 294 -0.63 -23.23 0.96
C GLU A 294 0.51 -22.31 0.52
N ALA A 295 0.78 -22.22 -0.79
CA ALA A 295 1.79 -21.31 -1.33
C ALA A 295 1.47 -19.84 -1.02
N ILE A 296 0.20 -19.43 -1.12
CA ILE A 296 -0.26 -18.10 -0.70
C ILE A 296 -0.02 -17.92 0.81
N ALA A 297 -0.48 -18.84 1.65
CA ALA A 297 -0.31 -18.77 3.09
C ALA A 297 1.17 -18.64 3.48
N ARG A 298 2.04 -19.44 2.87
CA ARG A 298 3.49 -19.45 3.10
C ARG A 298 4.12 -18.10 2.72
N CYS A 299 3.81 -17.58 1.55
CA CYS A 299 4.30 -16.28 1.10
C CYS A 299 3.89 -15.16 2.08
N TYR A 300 2.64 -15.08 2.46
CA TYR A 300 2.16 -14.04 3.38
C TYR A 300 2.69 -14.18 4.80
N TYR A 301 2.93 -15.40 5.28
CA TYR A 301 3.42 -15.64 6.64
C TYR A 301 4.91 -15.31 6.80
N TYR A 302 5.75 -15.79 5.87
CA TYR A 302 7.21 -15.71 6.02
C TYR A 302 7.84 -14.47 5.38
N SER A 303 7.20 -13.84 4.40
CA SER A 303 7.86 -12.86 3.52
C SER A 303 7.63 -11.39 3.88
N ASN A 304 6.92 -11.07 4.94
CA ASN A 304 6.53 -9.69 5.22
C ASN A 304 7.15 -9.14 6.51
N PRO A 305 8.31 -8.48 6.45
CA PRO A 305 8.90 -7.85 7.62
C PRO A 305 8.07 -6.64 8.06
N CYS A 306 7.04 -6.88 8.88
CA CYS A 306 6.19 -5.85 9.46
C CYS A 306 6.50 -5.69 10.95
N PRO A 307 6.49 -4.47 11.53
CA PRO A 307 6.71 -4.24 12.96
C PRO A 307 5.80 -5.05 13.89
N ARG A 308 4.63 -5.49 13.41
CA ARG A 308 3.75 -6.37 14.16
C ARG A 308 4.35 -7.77 14.44
N MET A 309 5.36 -8.19 13.69
CA MET A 309 6.03 -9.49 13.85
C MET A 309 7.19 -9.35 14.83
N LEU A 310 6.94 -9.71 16.09
CA LEU A 310 7.80 -9.39 17.22
C LEU A 310 9.22 -9.96 17.11
N ASN A 311 9.37 -11.19 16.59
CA ASN A 311 10.67 -11.86 16.47
C ASN A 311 11.39 -11.62 15.14
N GLN A 312 11.02 -10.57 14.38
CA GLN A 312 11.58 -10.27 13.05
C GLN A 312 12.26 -8.89 12.98
N PHE A 313 12.72 -8.36 14.11
CA PHE A 313 13.37 -7.04 14.14
C PHE A 313 14.64 -7.01 13.30
N ASP A 314 15.54 -7.99 13.48
CA ASP A 314 16.82 -8.08 12.75
C ASP A 314 16.56 -8.15 11.23
N SER A 315 15.63 -8.99 10.79
CA SER A 315 15.24 -9.08 9.37
C SER A 315 14.73 -7.76 8.81
N ARG A 316 14.01 -6.95 9.62
CA ARG A 316 13.56 -5.61 9.20
C ARG A 316 14.70 -4.61 9.09
N CYS A 317 15.67 -4.67 10.00
CA CYS A 317 16.88 -3.86 9.92
C CYS A 317 17.71 -4.21 8.69
N GLU A 318 17.97 -5.50 8.47
CA GLU A 318 18.70 -6.00 7.29
C GLU A 318 18.01 -5.59 5.99
N TYR A 319 16.68 -5.76 5.94
CA TYR A 319 15.89 -5.33 4.79
C TYR A 319 16.00 -3.82 4.54
N THR A 320 15.87 -3.00 5.59
CA THR A 320 15.96 -1.55 5.49
C THR A 320 17.36 -1.12 5.03
N GLU A 321 18.41 -1.70 5.61
CA GLU A 321 19.79 -1.47 5.20
C GLU A 321 20.04 -1.85 3.74
N LYS A 322 19.59 -3.05 3.33
CA LYS A 322 19.71 -3.54 1.96
C LYS A 322 19.06 -2.57 0.96
N MET A 323 17.81 -2.19 1.20
CA MET A 323 17.08 -1.27 0.32
C MET A 323 17.76 0.10 0.21
N ALA A 324 18.30 0.60 1.33
CA ALA A 324 19.02 1.87 1.36
C ALA A 324 20.31 1.82 0.53
N ARG A 325 21.12 0.75 0.71
CA ARG A 325 22.38 0.58 -0.01
C ARG A 325 22.19 0.32 -1.49
N GLU A 326 21.24 -0.54 -1.88
CA GLU A 326 20.94 -0.84 -3.28
C GLU A 326 20.45 0.39 -4.07
N ALA A 327 19.78 1.33 -3.40
CA ALA A 327 19.30 2.56 -4.01
C ALA A 327 20.26 3.76 -3.84
N ASN A 328 21.47 3.54 -3.26
CA ASN A 328 22.45 4.58 -2.97
C ASN A 328 21.82 5.81 -2.29
N VAL A 329 21.08 5.59 -1.19
CA VAL A 329 20.45 6.70 -0.48
C VAL A 329 21.45 7.43 0.42
N ASP A 330 21.33 8.76 0.48
CA ASP A 330 22.10 9.62 1.38
C ASP A 330 21.52 9.64 2.80
N GLY A 331 20.22 9.32 2.93
CA GLY A 331 19.56 9.26 4.23
C GLY A 331 18.16 8.67 4.17
N ILE A 332 17.66 8.29 5.35
CA ILE A 332 16.34 7.66 5.53
C ILE A 332 15.44 8.59 6.32
N ILE A 333 14.20 8.76 5.90
CA ILE A 333 13.14 9.42 6.68
C ILE A 333 12.15 8.35 7.14
N LEU A 334 12.21 8.01 8.43
CA LEU A 334 11.25 7.10 9.07
C LEU A 334 10.11 7.91 9.67
N THR A 335 8.89 7.68 9.19
CA THR A 335 7.72 8.40 9.68
C THR A 335 6.92 7.56 10.67
N LYS A 336 6.53 8.18 11.78
CA LYS A 336 5.60 7.60 12.73
C LYS A 336 4.36 8.49 12.86
N ILE A 337 3.18 7.89 12.69
CA ILE A 337 1.92 8.57 13.01
C ILE A 337 1.77 8.57 14.54
N VAL A 338 1.33 9.70 15.08
CA VAL A 338 1.03 9.82 16.52
C VAL A 338 0.09 8.70 16.95
N PHE A 339 0.42 8.03 18.05
CA PHE A 339 -0.28 6.84 18.57
C PHE A 339 -0.22 5.59 17.69
N CYS A 340 0.72 5.49 16.74
CA CYS A 340 0.97 4.26 16.01
C CYS A 340 1.88 3.34 16.83
N ASP A 341 1.32 2.36 17.55
CA ASP A 341 2.06 1.45 18.44
C ASP A 341 3.21 0.74 17.73
N ASN A 342 2.95 0.19 16.53
CA ASN A 342 3.93 -0.58 15.78
C ASN A 342 5.15 0.24 15.36
N HIS A 343 4.96 1.49 14.93
CA HIS A 343 6.05 2.30 14.39
C HIS A 343 6.65 3.29 15.41
N ALA A 344 6.01 3.52 16.55
CA ALA A 344 6.51 4.44 17.56
C ALA A 344 7.87 4.00 18.12
N VAL A 345 8.00 2.71 18.44
CA VAL A 345 9.24 2.08 18.93
C VAL A 345 10.16 1.70 17.79
N GLU A 346 9.63 1.03 16.79
CA GLU A 346 10.36 0.49 15.63
C GLU A 346 11.23 1.54 14.92
N CYS A 347 10.69 2.72 14.63
CA CYS A 347 11.45 3.77 13.94
C CYS A 347 12.68 4.22 14.73
N THR A 348 12.59 4.26 16.06
CA THR A 348 13.71 4.62 16.93
C THR A 348 14.77 3.50 16.92
N MET A 349 14.35 2.25 17.10
CA MET A 349 15.25 1.09 17.11
C MET A 349 16.00 0.94 15.77
N ILE A 350 15.31 1.11 14.64
CA ILE A 350 15.95 1.06 13.31
C ILE A 350 16.98 2.20 13.17
N ALA A 351 16.68 3.41 13.65
CA ALA A 351 17.63 4.52 13.60
C ALA A 351 18.89 4.21 14.42
N ASP A 352 18.72 3.69 15.63
CA ASP A 352 19.82 3.32 16.53
C ASP A 352 20.73 2.24 15.91
N GLU A 353 20.17 1.33 15.09
CA GLU A 353 20.94 0.29 14.39
C GLU A 353 21.62 0.80 13.12
N LEU A 354 21.04 1.74 12.39
CA LEU A 354 21.55 2.16 11.08
C LEU A 354 22.51 3.38 11.15
N GLU A 355 22.30 4.31 12.08
CA GLU A 355 23.19 5.48 12.20
C GLU A 355 24.67 5.11 12.49
N PRO A 356 25.00 4.12 13.37
CA PRO A 356 26.35 3.65 13.55
C PRO A 356 26.99 3.03 12.30
N LYS A 357 26.16 2.51 11.38
CA LYS A 357 26.58 1.95 10.09
C LYS A 357 26.78 3.01 9.00
N GLY A 358 26.69 4.31 9.38
CA GLY A 358 26.89 5.44 8.49
C GLY A 358 25.70 5.82 7.63
N ILE A 359 24.51 5.32 7.93
CA ILE A 359 23.25 5.66 7.23
C ILE A 359 22.47 6.67 8.10
N PRO A 360 22.44 7.96 7.73
CA PRO A 360 21.69 8.96 8.48
C PRO A 360 20.18 8.68 8.50
N VAL A 361 19.56 8.84 9.66
CA VAL A 361 18.11 8.64 9.80
C VAL A 361 17.45 9.89 10.40
N LEU A 362 16.31 10.28 9.87
CA LEU A 362 15.40 11.25 10.46
C LEU A 362 14.15 10.53 10.96
N ASN A 363 13.95 10.48 12.28
CA ASN A 363 12.68 10.08 12.87
C ASN A 363 11.70 11.26 12.82
N LEU A 364 10.65 11.15 12.02
CA LEU A 364 9.66 12.20 11.79
C LEU A 364 8.29 11.78 12.33
N GLU A 365 7.87 12.40 13.44
CA GLU A 365 6.52 12.24 13.94
C GLU A 365 5.55 13.13 13.17
N ARG A 366 4.40 12.58 12.76
CA ARG A 366 3.34 13.28 12.04
C ARG A 366 1.96 12.75 12.38
N GLU A 367 0.94 13.52 12.06
CA GLU A 367 -0.40 12.99 11.89
C GLU A 367 -0.59 12.44 10.46
N HIS A 368 -1.61 11.62 10.24
CA HIS A 368 -1.91 11.16 8.88
C HIS A 368 -2.34 12.34 8.00
N MET A 369 -3.29 13.12 8.46
CA MET A 369 -3.61 14.42 7.86
C MET A 369 -2.49 15.40 8.23
N LEU A 370 -1.67 15.82 7.26
CA LEU A 370 -0.57 16.74 7.49
C LEU A 370 -1.08 18.16 7.75
N THR A 371 -1.51 18.42 8.99
CA THR A 371 -1.98 19.74 9.41
C THR A 371 -0.86 20.68 9.81
N ASP A 372 0.30 20.14 10.25
CA ASP A 372 1.49 20.88 10.68
C ASP A 372 2.61 20.82 9.62
N VAL A 373 2.30 21.26 8.41
CA VAL A 373 3.22 21.22 7.26
C VAL A 373 4.50 22.03 7.52
N GLY A 374 4.42 23.16 8.24
CA GLY A 374 5.58 24.02 8.54
C GLY A 374 6.65 23.28 9.35
N ARG A 375 6.25 22.62 10.45
CA ARG A 375 7.16 21.84 11.30
C ARG A 375 7.79 20.67 10.54
N VAL A 376 6.98 19.97 9.74
CA VAL A 376 7.45 18.85 8.90
C VAL A 376 8.49 19.35 7.89
N ARG A 377 8.21 20.43 7.17
CA ARG A 377 9.14 21.04 6.20
C ARG A 377 10.48 21.44 6.83
N THR A 378 10.45 22.16 7.95
CA THR A 378 11.69 22.61 8.64
C THR A 378 12.57 21.42 9.05
N ARG A 379 11.99 20.34 9.57
CA ARG A 379 12.76 19.15 9.97
C ARG A 379 13.36 18.41 8.75
N ILE A 380 12.61 18.29 7.68
CA ILE A 380 13.09 17.65 6.44
C ILE A 380 14.18 18.50 5.80
N GLU A 381 14.01 19.82 5.72
CA GLU A 381 14.98 20.74 5.16
C GLU A 381 16.33 20.65 5.90
N ALA A 382 16.30 20.76 7.23
CA ALA A 382 17.51 20.63 8.06
C ALA A 382 18.19 19.25 7.88
N PHE A 383 17.42 18.18 7.71
CA PHE A 383 17.95 16.86 7.44
C PHE A 383 18.63 16.79 6.07
N ILE A 384 17.98 17.25 5.01
CA ILE A 384 18.55 17.29 3.64
C ILE A 384 19.83 18.12 3.63
N GLU A 385 19.85 19.31 4.26
CA GLU A 385 21.06 20.12 4.37
C GLU A 385 22.21 19.38 5.09
N ARG A 386 21.90 18.64 6.15
CA ARG A 386 22.90 17.87 6.91
C ARG A 386 23.57 16.80 6.08
N ILE A 387 22.79 16.06 5.28
CA ILE A 387 23.29 14.94 4.48
C ILE A 387 23.92 15.38 3.15
N SER A 388 23.48 16.51 2.56
CA SER A 388 24.02 17.04 1.30
C SER A 388 25.43 17.64 1.46
N ARG A 389 25.89 17.90 2.69
CA ARG A 389 27.23 18.43 2.98
C ARG A 389 28.28 17.34 3.23
N ARG A 390 27.91 16.07 3.09
CA ARG A 390 28.81 14.94 3.19
C ARG A 390 29.29 14.50 1.82
#